data_63ff8469b98776f10be6b2c1d72e749a
#
_entry.id   63ff8469b98776f10be6b2c1d72e749a
#
_cell.length_a   1.000
_cell.length_b   1.000
_cell.length_c   1.000
_cell.angle_alpha   90.00
_cell.angle_beta   90.00
_cell.angle_gamma   90.00
#
_symmetry.space_group_name_H-M   'P 1'
#
loop_
_entity.id
_entity.type
_entity.pdbx_description
1 polymer ?
#
loop_
_entity_poly.entity_id
_entity_poly.type
_entity_poly.pdbx_seq_one_letter_code
_entity_poly.pdbx_strand_id
1 'polypeptide(L)'
;MSKPITETMHHIGNGFFISTASEKMAELVKRVNETGKSGKIDLTITVKKLIKNGAMQISGKVKSTMPADEPMETVLFATENGALTPDNPHQQKLNL
;
A
#
# COMPACT_ATOMS: atom_id res chain seq x y z
N MET A 1 24.38 19.80 13.37
CA MET A 1 24.07 19.36 12.00
C MET A 1 23.34 18.04 11.99
N SER A 2 22.29 17.97 11.21
CA SER A 2 21.57 16.72 11.05
C SER A 2 22.29 15.81 10.06
N LYS A 3 22.23 14.51 10.31
CA LYS A 3 22.78 13.52 9.38
C LYS A 3 21.78 13.27 8.26
N PRO A 4 22.25 12.90 7.06
CA PRO A 4 21.34 12.52 5.99
C PRO A 4 20.45 11.35 6.39
N ILE A 5 19.19 11.38 6.02
CA ILE A 5 18.25 10.31 6.33
C ILE A 5 18.67 8.98 5.71
N THR A 6 19.40 9.04 4.60
CA THR A 6 19.89 7.83 3.93
C THR A 6 20.80 7.01 4.83
N GLU A 7 21.55 7.67 5.70
CA GLU A 7 22.42 6.98 6.65
C GLU A 7 21.58 6.14 7.62
N THR A 8 20.49 6.73 8.15
CA THR A 8 19.55 6.00 9.00
C THR A 8 18.94 4.82 8.26
N MET A 9 18.55 5.03 7.01
CA MET A 9 17.93 3.98 6.20
C MET A 9 18.85 2.77 6.03
N HIS A 10 20.15 3.00 5.91
CA HIS A 10 21.13 1.90 5.78
C HIS A 10 21.28 1.07 7.05
N HIS A 11 20.98 1.66 8.20
CA HIS A 11 21.07 0.95 9.47
C HIS A 11 19.83 0.10 9.79
N ILE A 12 18.68 0.41 9.20
CA ILE A 12 17.46 -0.33 9.47
C ILE A 12 17.60 -1.75 8.94
N GLY A 13 17.50 -2.71 9.86
CA GLY A 13 17.63 -4.13 9.53
C GLY A 13 18.97 -4.50 8.92
N ASN A 14 20.05 -3.75 9.26
CA ASN A 14 21.39 -3.99 8.71
C ASN A 14 21.42 -3.96 7.18
N GLY A 15 20.72 -2.99 6.61
CA GLY A 15 20.66 -2.84 5.16
C GLY A 15 19.49 -3.56 4.49
N PHE A 16 18.74 -4.36 5.25
CA PHE A 16 17.62 -5.11 4.70
C PHE A 16 16.51 -4.18 4.20
N PHE A 17 16.30 -3.05 4.88
CA PHE A 17 15.31 -2.07 4.47
C PHE A 17 15.62 -1.52 3.08
N ILE A 18 16.87 -1.10 2.84
CA ILE A 18 17.29 -0.56 1.55
C ILE A 18 17.21 -1.64 0.48
N SER A 19 17.65 -2.86 0.81
CA SER A 19 17.60 -3.98 -0.11
C SER A 19 16.17 -4.27 -0.56
N THR A 20 15.26 -4.34 0.41
CA THR A 20 13.83 -4.59 0.12
C THR A 20 13.23 -3.46 -0.71
N ALA A 21 13.53 -2.21 -0.35
CA ALA A 21 13.04 -1.06 -1.10
C ALA A 21 13.54 -1.07 -2.55
N SER A 22 14.81 -1.45 -2.74
CA SER A 22 15.40 -1.52 -4.06
C SER A 22 14.76 -2.59 -4.93
N GLU A 23 14.50 -3.76 -4.36
CA GLU A 23 13.81 -4.84 -5.07
C GLU A 23 12.40 -4.44 -5.48
N LYS A 24 11.68 -3.82 -4.55
CA LYS A 24 10.31 -3.38 -4.83
C LYS A 24 10.27 -2.26 -5.85
N MET A 25 11.26 -1.37 -5.83
CA MET A 25 11.37 -0.33 -6.84
C MET A 25 11.62 -0.92 -8.22
N ALA A 26 12.47 -1.93 -8.32
CA ALA A 26 12.76 -2.58 -9.59
C ALA A 26 11.51 -3.26 -10.16
N GLU A 27 10.76 -3.96 -9.30
CA GLU A 27 9.51 -4.59 -9.72
C GLU A 27 8.49 -3.56 -10.17
N LEU A 28 8.40 -2.44 -9.44
CA LEU A 28 7.48 -1.37 -9.76
C LEU A 28 7.79 -0.75 -11.12
N VAL A 29 9.06 -0.45 -11.37
CA VAL A 29 9.51 0.12 -12.64
C VAL A 29 9.16 -0.82 -13.80
N LYS A 30 9.38 -2.10 -13.60
CA LYS A 30 9.07 -3.11 -14.61
C LYS A 30 7.57 -3.12 -14.94
N ARG A 31 6.73 -3.11 -13.91
CA ARG A 31 5.27 -3.13 -14.11
C ARG A 31 4.76 -1.84 -14.74
N VAL A 32 5.29 -0.71 -14.32
CA VAL A 32 4.91 0.58 -14.93
C VAL A 32 5.28 0.60 -16.40
N ASN A 33 6.46 0.09 -16.72
CA ASN A 33 6.91 0.03 -18.10
C ASN A 33 6.04 -0.91 -18.96
N GLU A 34 5.61 -2.03 -18.39
CA GLU A 34 4.77 -3.00 -19.09
C GLU A 34 3.34 -2.51 -19.29
N THR A 35 2.78 -1.82 -18.28
CA THR A 35 1.37 -1.44 -18.31
C THR A 35 1.13 -0.03 -18.81
N GLY A 36 2.14 0.84 -18.74
CA GLY A 36 1.97 2.25 -19.07
C GLY A 36 1.18 3.02 -18.02
N LYS A 37 0.82 2.36 -16.90
CA LYS A 37 0.07 3.00 -15.82
C LYS A 37 1.00 3.30 -14.67
N SER A 38 0.69 4.35 -13.91
CA SER A 38 1.53 4.74 -12.78
C SER A 38 1.34 3.81 -11.59
N GLY A 39 2.40 3.69 -10.80
CA GLY A 39 2.38 3.01 -9.52
C GLY A 39 3.12 3.86 -8.52
N LYS A 40 3.24 3.40 -7.29
CA LYS A 40 3.96 4.16 -6.28
C LYS A 40 4.64 3.24 -5.27
N ILE A 41 5.64 3.79 -4.60
CA ILE A 41 6.29 3.11 -3.49
C ILE A 41 6.29 4.06 -2.30
N ASP A 42 5.94 3.54 -1.14
CA ASP A 42 5.93 4.29 0.10
C ASP A 42 6.94 3.70 1.05
N LEU A 43 7.82 4.54 1.57
CA LEU A 43 8.78 4.15 2.59
C LEU A 43 8.39 4.86 3.89
N THR A 44 8.17 4.08 4.92
CA THR A 44 7.77 4.61 6.22
C THR A 44 8.84 4.29 7.25
N ILE A 45 9.31 5.31 7.93
CA ILE A 45 10.26 5.16 9.02
C ILE A 45 9.59 5.62 10.29
N THR A 46 9.53 4.74 11.27
CA THR A 46 8.90 5.04 12.56
C THR A 46 9.98 5.12 13.62
N VAL A 47 9.92 6.17 14.43
CA VAL A 47 10.87 6.41 15.49
C VAL A 47 10.13 6.31 16.83
N LYS A 48 10.60 5.45 17.71
CA LYS A 48 10.00 5.23 19.01
C LYS A 48 11.05 5.40 20.10
N LYS A 49 10.74 6.21 21.10
CA LYS A 49 11.64 6.39 22.24
C LYS A 49 11.58 5.17 23.14
N LEU A 50 12.75 4.62 23.44
CA LEU A 50 12.85 3.58 24.44
C LEU A 50 13.01 4.22 25.81
N ILE A 51 12.73 3.46 26.86
CA ILE A 51 12.55 4.01 28.21
C ILE A 51 13.80 4.63 28.81
N LYS A 52 15.00 4.21 28.40
CA LYS A 52 16.25 4.64 29.04
C LYS A 52 17.32 5.02 28.04
N ASN A 53 18.22 5.91 28.47
CA ASN A 53 19.51 6.19 27.82
C ASN A 53 19.45 6.89 26.46
N GLY A 54 18.35 7.53 26.12
CA GLY A 54 18.24 8.19 24.84
C GLY A 54 18.17 7.25 23.66
N ALA A 55 18.00 5.95 23.91
CA ALA A 55 17.89 4.98 22.83
C ALA A 55 16.55 5.15 22.08
N MET A 56 16.62 5.04 20.79
CA MET A 56 15.45 5.12 19.92
C MET A 56 15.33 3.83 19.13
N GLN A 57 14.13 3.34 18.99
CA GLN A 57 13.84 2.22 18.12
C GLN A 57 13.39 2.77 16.77
N ILE A 58 14.13 2.41 15.74
CA ILE A 58 13.82 2.87 14.38
C ILE A 58 13.35 1.65 13.59
N SER A 59 12.18 1.77 13.01
CA SER A 59 11.67 0.69 12.17
C SER A 59 11.32 1.25 10.79
N GLY A 60 11.43 0.39 9.79
CA GLY A 60 11.12 0.76 8.42
C GLY A 60 10.10 -0.18 7.80
N LYS A 61 9.26 0.36 6.97
CA LYS A 61 8.25 -0.39 6.24
C LYS A 61 8.26 0.06 4.80
N VAL A 62 8.23 -0.89 3.89
CA VAL A 62 8.16 -0.62 2.45
C VAL A 62 6.83 -1.14 1.94
N LYS A 63 6.11 -0.27 1.25
CA LYS A 63 4.85 -0.64 0.63
C LYS A 63 4.89 -0.19 -0.83
N SER A 64 4.60 -1.09 -1.74
CA SER A 64 4.49 -0.74 -3.14
C SER A 64 3.06 -0.95 -3.61
N THR A 65 2.58 -0.02 -4.44
CA THR A 65 1.28 -0.12 -5.07
C THR A 65 1.53 -0.29 -6.55
N MET A 66 1.32 -1.51 -7.02
CA MET A 66 1.54 -1.83 -8.42
C MET A 66 0.41 -1.25 -9.26
N PRO A 67 0.70 -0.81 -10.50
CA PRO A 67 -0.38 -0.45 -11.41
C PRO A 67 -1.23 -1.69 -11.64
N ALA A 68 -2.50 -1.58 -11.28
CA ALA A 68 -3.44 -2.68 -11.42
C ALA A 68 -4.16 -2.56 -12.74
N ASP A 69 -4.57 -3.69 -13.28
CA ASP A 69 -5.57 -3.70 -14.33
C ASP A 69 -6.84 -3.07 -13.76
N GLU A 70 -7.68 -2.54 -14.63
CA GLU A 70 -8.92 -1.93 -14.17
C GLU A 70 -9.65 -2.90 -13.26
N PRO A 71 -10.13 -2.43 -12.10
CA PRO A 71 -10.83 -3.32 -11.19
C PRO A 71 -12.10 -3.84 -11.83
N MET A 72 -12.42 -5.09 -11.50
CA MET A 72 -13.70 -5.63 -11.89
C MET A 72 -14.74 -5.03 -10.96
N GLU A 73 -15.77 -4.48 -11.56
CA GLU A 73 -16.79 -3.79 -10.78
C GLU A 73 -18.16 -4.36 -11.09
N THR A 74 -19.02 -4.31 -10.11
CA THR A 74 -20.43 -4.62 -10.29
C THR A 74 -21.24 -3.71 -9.38
N VAL A 75 -22.49 -3.52 -9.72
CA VAL A 75 -23.42 -2.75 -8.91
C VAL A 75 -24.39 -3.72 -8.27
N LEU A 76 -24.43 -3.73 -6.95
CA LEU A 76 -25.33 -4.54 -6.18
C LEU A 76 -26.15 -3.63 -5.27
N PHE A 77 -27.29 -4.10 -4.87
CA PHE A 77 -28.21 -3.34 -4.02
C PHE A 77 -28.23 -3.96 -2.63
N ALA A 78 -28.18 -3.12 -1.63
CA ALA A 78 -28.25 -3.58 -0.24
C ALA A 78 -29.69 -3.81 0.16
N THR A 79 -29.94 -4.93 0.83
CA THR A 79 -31.24 -5.20 1.45
C THR A 79 -31.23 -4.67 2.89
N GLU A 80 -32.39 -4.62 3.51
CA GLU A 80 -32.52 -4.17 4.88
C GLU A 80 -31.75 -5.07 5.86
N ASN A 81 -31.55 -6.33 5.48
CA ASN A 81 -30.81 -7.29 6.31
C ASN A 81 -29.31 -7.21 6.13
N GLY A 82 -28.82 -6.31 5.30
CA GLY A 82 -27.41 -6.18 5.04
C GLY A 82 -26.87 -7.13 3.98
N ALA A 83 -27.71 -7.83 3.26
CA ALA A 83 -27.30 -8.65 2.12
C ALA A 83 -27.19 -7.81 0.87
N LEU A 84 -26.41 -8.30 -0.11
CA LEU A 84 -26.30 -7.67 -1.41
C LEU A 84 -27.03 -8.51 -2.45
N THR A 85 -27.75 -7.83 -3.34
CA THR A 85 -28.53 -8.50 -4.38
C THR A 85 -28.34 -7.76 -5.70
N PRO A 86 -28.31 -8.48 -6.82
CA PRO A 86 -28.21 -7.82 -8.13
C PRO A 86 -29.50 -7.09 -8.54
N ASP A 87 -30.61 -7.42 -7.91
CA ASP A 87 -31.88 -6.76 -8.21
C ASP A 87 -32.21 -5.71 -7.18
N ASN A 88 -32.67 -4.55 -7.61
CA ASN A 88 -33.09 -3.51 -6.69
C ASN A 88 -34.32 -3.97 -5.94
N PRO A 89 -34.23 -4.18 -4.60
CA PRO A 89 -35.37 -4.68 -3.83
C PRO A 89 -36.54 -3.71 -3.74
N HIS A 90 -36.32 -2.45 -4.06
CA HIS A 90 -37.34 -1.42 -4.04
C HIS A 90 -37.98 -1.17 -5.40
N GLN A 91 -37.47 -1.85 -6.42
CA GLN A 91 -37.97 -1.69 -7.78
C GLN A 91 -39.01 -2.76 -8.06
N GLN A 92 -40.22 -2.31 -8.41
CA GLN A 92 -41.23 -3.25 -8.86
C GLN A 92 -40.85 -3.81 -10.22
N LYS A 93 -40.86 -5.13 -10.32
CA LYS A 93 -40.66 -5.76 -11.59
C LYS A 93 -41.91 -5.53 -12.45
N LEU A 94 -41.68 -4.92 -13.59
CA LEU A 94 -42.74 -4.84 -14.59
C LEU A 94 -42.84 -6.21 -15.24
N ASN A 95 -43.95 -6.88 -15.04
CA ASN A 95 -44.25 -8.09 -15.77
C ASN A 95 -44.79 -7.71 -17.13
N LEU A 96 -43.90 -7.73 -18.08
CA LEU A 96 -44.28 -7.52 -19.45
C LEU A 96 -44.43 -8.86 -20.14
#